data_f43fb21a224405fcdc9c92e05f4b1a60
#
_entry.id   f43fb21a224405fcdc9c92e05f4b1a60
#
_cell.length_a   1.000
_cell.length_b   1.000
_cell.length_c   1.000
_cell.angle_alpha   90.00
_cell.angle_beta   90.00
_cell.angle_gamma   90.00
#
_symmetry.space_group_name_H-M   'P 1'
#
loop_
_entity.id
_entity.type
_entity.pdbx_description
1 polymer ?
#
loop_
_entity_poly.entity_id
_entity_poly.type
_entity_poly.pdbx_seq_one_letter_code
_entity_poly.pdbx_strand_id
1 'polypeptide(L)'
;NGNTALEHLVLSWEVTSRPAGADVYWRVVSSTPDVKNSNKNYKGTTPYEATETFDIKGLSYNNSGDVQIEITCEKAGYLTQRKVYNLRSAIDQKSMNAHFTLVKDE
;
A
#
# COMPACT_ATOMS: atom_id res chain seq x y z
N ASN A 1 -16.24 -3.82 -17.62
CA ASN A 1 -15.31 -3.55 -18.69
C ASN A 1 -13.88 -3.52 -18.15
N GLY A 2 -13.07 -4.51 -18.55
CA GLY A 2 -11.70 -4.66 -18.07
C GLY A 2 -10.76 -3.54 -18.46
N ASN A 3 -11.16 -2.69 -19.40
CA ASN A 3 -10.35 -1.58 -19.85
C ASN A 3 -10.74 -0.25 -19.21
N THR A 4 -11.64 -0.29 -18.22
CA THR A 4 -11.99 0.92 -17.50
C THR A 4 -10.78 1.41 -16.73
N ALA A 5 -10.44 2.68 -16.91
CA ALA A 5 -9.34 3.29 -16.18
C ALA A 5 -9.67 3.37 -14.70
N LEU A 6 -8.67 3.05 -13.87
CA LEU A 6 -8.79 3.08 -12.42
C LEU A 6 -7.87 4.13 -11.81
N GLU A 7 -7.66 5.23 -12.54
CA GLU A 7 -6.75 6.28 -12.08
C GLU A 7 -7.25 6.98 -10.82
N HIS A 8 -8.56 6.85 -10.54
CA HIS A 8 -9.17 7.39 -9.32
C HIS A 8 -9.76 6.23 -8.52
N LEU A 9 -8.89 5.50 -7.86
CA LEU A 9 -9.25 4.30 -7.11
C LEU A 9 -9.49 4.63 -5.65
N VAL A 10 -10.64 4.22 -5.12
CA VAL A 10 -10.98 4.44 -3.70
C VAL A 10 -10.81 3.13 -2.94
N LEU A 11 -9.98 3.14 -1.91
CA LEU A 11 -9.72 1.98 -1.06
C LEU A 11 -9.79 2.36 0.41
N SER A 12 -10.30 1.43 1.22
CA SER A 12 -10.21 1.53 2.67
C SER A 12 -8.86 0.98 3.11
N TRP A 13 -8.15 1.74 3.92
CA TRP A 13 -6.85 1.35 4.46
C TRP A 13 -6.95 1.09 5.94
N GLU A 14 -6.38 -0.02 6.38
CA GLU A 14 -6.18 -0.28 7.80
C GLU A 14 -4.79 -0.85 7.98
N VAL A 15 -3.93 -0.12 8.68
CA VAL A 15 -2.57 -0.55 8.97
C VAL A 15 -2.37 -0.50 10.47
N THR A 16 -2.03 -1.63 11.05
CA THR A 16 -1.82 -1.73 12.48
C THR A 16 -0.44 -2.34 12.77
N SER A 17 0.07 -2.07 13.95
CA SER A 17 1.33 -2.67 14.39
C SER A 17 1.33 -2.91 15.87
N ARG A 18 2.18 -3.80 16.32
CA ARG A 18 2.47 -4.05 17.72
C ARG A 18 3.98 -3.92 17.90
N PRO A 19 4.47 -2.94 18.67
CA PRO A 19 3.70 -1.87 19.32
C PRO A 19 3.16 -0.86 18.34
N ALA A 20 2.13 -0.12 18.73
CA ALA A 20 1.57 0.95 17.94
C ALA A 20 2.50 2.16 17.91
N GLY A 21 2.18 3.13 17.04
CA GLY A 21 2.98 4.35 16.91
C GLY A 21 4.12 4.25 15.91
N ALA A 22 4.04 3.28 15.00
CA ALA A 22 5.04 3.14 13.94
C ALA A 22 4.66 4.00 12.74
N ASP A 23 5.67 4.51 12.05
CA ASP A 23 5.46 5.29 10.83
C ASP A 23 5.13 4.37 9.66
N VAL A 24 4.12 4.73 8.90
CA VAL A 24 3.64 3.96 7.75
C VAL A 24 3.99 4.70 6.46
N TYR A 25 4.60 3.97 5.54
CA TYR A 25 4.93 4.48 4.20
C TYR A 25 4.36 3.54 3.16
N TRP A 26 4.12 4.07 1.97
CA TRP A 26 3.65 3.25 0.86
C TRP A 26 4.30 3.69 -0.44
N ARG A 27 4.35 2.79 -1.39
CA ARG A 27 4.77 3.12 -2.75
C ARG A 27 4.18 2.15 -3.74
N VAL A 28 4.14 2.58 -5.00
CA VAL A 28 3.69 1.75 -6.12
C VAL A 28 4.91 1.05 -6.72
N VAL A 29 4.81 -0.27 -6.88
CA VAL A 29 5.81 -1.08 -7.57
C VAL A 29 5.12 -1.73 -8.76
N SER A 30 5.56 -1.40 -9.95
CA SER A 30 4.89 -1.84 -11.18
C SER A 30 5.85 -2.62 -12.06
N SER A 31 5.34 -3.70 -12.66
CA SER A 31 6.05 -4.45 -13.68
C SER A 31 5.49 -4.21 -15.08
N THR A 32 4.56 -3.27 -15.22
CA THR A 32 4.00 -2.89 -16.52
C THR A 32 4.48 -1.48 -16.90
N PRO A 33 4.79 -1.23 -18.17
CA PRO A 33 5.22 0.11 -18.58
C PRO A 33 4.13 1.17 -18.50
N ASP A 34 2.86 0.75 -18.40
CA ASP A 34 1.74 1.69 -18.33
C ASP A 34 1.67 2.42 -17.00
N VAL A 35 2.22 1.83 -15.95
CA VAL A 35 2.19 2.40 -14.60
C VAL A 35 3.62 2.53 -14.11
N LYS A 36 3.97 3.71 -13.60
CA LYS A 36 5.32 3.97 -13.10
C LYS A 36 5.42 3.67 -11.61
N ASN A 37 6.59 3.23 -11.18
CA ASN A 37 6.90 3.10 -9.76
C ASN A 37 6.86 4.47 -9.11
N SER A 38 6.41 4.54 -7.86
CA SER A 38 6.43 5.78 -7.11
C SER A 38 7.53 5.75 -6.06
N ASN A 39 7.82 6.93 -5.51
CA ASN A 39 8.71 7.05 -4.35
C ASN A 39 7.97 6.59 -3.10
N LYS A 40 8.74 6.31 -2.06
CA LYS A 40 8.18 5.98 -0.74
C LYS A 40 7.50 7.22 -0.17
N ASN A 41 6.21 7.12 0.11
CA ASN A 41 5.40 8.24 0.60
C ASN A 41 4.94 8.00 2.02
N TYR A 42 5.10 8.99 2.87
CA TYR A 42 4.65 8.91 4.26
C TYR A 42 3.12 8.95 4.32
N LYS A 43 2.54 8.07 5.15
CA LYS A 43 1.09 7.95 5.29
C LYS A 43 0.57 8.46 6.62
N GLY A 44 1.23 8.07 7.69
CA GLY A 44 0.80 8.38 9.05
C GLY A 44 1.41 7.39 10.02
N THR A 45 0.83 7.30 11.23
CA THR A 45 1.31 6.37 12.25
C THR A 45 0.25 5.33 12.55
N THR A 46 0.70 4.14 12.98
CA THR A 46 -0.23 3.08 13.38
C THR A 46 -0.88 3.37 14.73
N PRO A 47 -2.13 2.99 14.99
CA PRO A 47 -3.02 2.40 14.00
C PRO A 47 -3.50 3.44 13.00
N TYR A 48 -3.44 3.11 11.71
CA TYR A 48 -3.87 4.01 10.65
C TYR A 48 -5.10 3.42 9.97
N GLU A 49 -6.15 4.21 9.87
CA GLU A 49 -7.40 3.77 9.24
C GLU A 49 -8.02 4.95 8.52
N ALA A 50 -8.24 4.79 7.22
CA ALA A 50 -8.83 5.84 6.41
C ALA A 50 -9.32 5.27 5.09
N THR A 51 -10.28 5.95 4.48
CA THR A 51 -10.70 5.66 3.11
C THR A 51 -10.06 6.73 2.23
N GLU A 52 -9.31 6.30 1.22
CA GLU A 52 -8.53 7.22 0.41
C GLU A 52 -8.68 6.94 -1.07
N THR A 53 -8.53 8.01 -1.85
CA THR A 53 -8.50 7.92 -3.30
C THR A 53 -7.05 7.88 -3.76
N PHE A 54 -6.73 6.90 -4.61
CA PHE A 54 -5.42 6.82 -5.24
C PHE A 54 -5.51 7.30 -6.66
N ASP A 55 -4.62 8.23 -7.01
CA ASP A 55 -4.46 8.67 -8.39
C ASP A 55 -3.22 7.98 -8.95
N ILE A 56 -3.43 6.88 -9.65
CA ILE A 56 -2.34 6.11 -10.25
C ILE A 56 -2.52 6.18 -11.76
N LYS A 57 -1.71 7.02 -12.38
CA LYS A 57 -1.79 7.25 -13.81
C LYS A 57 -1.46 5.98 -14.59
N GLY A 58 -2.28 5.68 -15.58
CA GLY A 58 -2.10 4.50 -16.42
C GLY A 58 -2.71 3.23 -15.87
N LEU A 59 -3.27 3.27 -14.67
CA LEU A 59 -3.84 2.09 -14.04
C LEU A 59 -5.18 1.71 -14.67
N SER A 60 -5.36 0.41 -14.94
CA SER A 60 -6.63 -0.17 -15.34
C SER A 60 -6.77 -1.52 -14.67
N TYR A 61 -7.95 -2.09 -14.68
CA TYR A 61 -8.14 -3.42 -14.10
C TYR A 61 -7.26 -4.45 -14.82
N ASN A 62 -7.13 -4.32 -16.14
CA ASN A 62 -6.34 -5.27 -16.92
C ASN A 62 -4.87 -5.31 -16.52
N ASN A 63 -4.28 -4.18 -16.19
CA ASN A 63 -2.86 -4.16 -15.81
C ASN A 63 -2.63 -4.18 -14.30
N SER A 64 -3.70 -4.13 -13.49
CA SER A 64 -3.57 -4.06 -12.04
C SER A 64 -2.89 -5.28 -11.42
N GLY A 65 -2.96 -6.44 -12.10
CA GLY A 65 -2.26 -7.64 -11.65
C GLY A 65 -0.75 -7.53 -11.72
N ASP A 66 -0.24 -6.56 -12.49
CA ASP A 66 1.20 -6.28 -12.63
C ASP A 66 1.64 -5.10 -11.76
N VAL A 67 0.76 -4.63 -10.89
CA VAL A 67 1.05 -3.49 -10.01
C VAL A 67 0.89 -3.94 -8.57
N GLN A 68 1.84 -3.56 -7.73
CA GLN A 68 1.85 -3.90 -6.32
C GLN A 68 1.96 -2.63 -5.49
N ILE A 69 1.42 -2.70 -4.27
CA ILE A 69 1.60 -1.65 -3.27
C ILE A 69 2.49 -2.22 -2.18
N GLU A 70 3.60 -1.54 -1.94
CA GLU A 70 4.52 -1.91 -0.86
C GLU A 70 4.24 -1.00 0.33
N ILE A 71 3.94 -1.60 1.48
CA ILE A 71 3.69 -0.89 2.72
C ILE A 71 4.89 -1.13 3.64
N THR A 72 5.53 -0.05 4.10
CA THR A 72 6.67 -0.11 5.00
C THR A 72 6.26 0.43 6.36
N CYS A 73 6.67 -0.26 7.40
CA CYS A 73 6.40 0.14 8.79
C CYS A 73 7.72 0.33 9.52
N GLU A 74 7.94 1.53 10.07
CA GLU A 74 9.19 1.91 10.74
C GLU A 74 8.91 2.46 12.12
N LYS A 75 9.68 2.00 13.10
CA LYS A 75 9.61 2.53 14.45
C LYS A 75 11.01 2.51 15.07
N ALA A 76 11.39 3.63 15.71
CA ALA A 76 12.70 3.75 16.35
C ALA A 76 12.90 2.62 17.36
N GLY A 77 14.06 1.95 17.31
CA GLY A 77 14.38 0.82 18.16
C GLY A 77 13.86 -0.52 17.67
N TYR A 78 13.22 -0.56 16.50
CA TYR A 78 12.68 -1.78 15.92
C TYR A 78 13.17 -1.96 14.49
N LEU A 79 13.19 -3.20 14.03
CA LEU A 79 13.53 -3.50 12.64
C LEU A 79 12.41 -3.05 11.72
N THR A 80 12.78 -2.41 10.62
CA THR A 80 11.83 -2.01 9.58
C THR A 80 11.25 -3.24 8.91
N GLN A 81 9.94 -3.25 8.68
CA GLN A 81 9.26 -4.34 7.98
C GLN A 81 8.49 -3.80 6.79
N ARG A 82 8.36 -4.65 5.79
CA ARG A 82 7.62 -4.33 4.57
C ARG A 82 6.69 -5.47 4.21
N LYS A 83 5.53 -5.11 3.68
CA LYS A 83 4.60 -6.08 3.09
C LYS A 83 4.20 -5.59 1.72
N VAL A 84 4.05 -6.53 0.79
CA VAL A 84 3.70 -6.22 -0.59
C VAL A 84 2.36 -6.84 -0.92
N TYR A 85 1.47 -6.06 -1.49
CA TYR A 85 0.12 -6.49 -1.85
C TYR A 85 -0.12 -6.26 -3.33
N ASN A 86 -0.73 -7.24 -3.98
CA ASN A 86 -1.12 -7.11 -5.38
C ASN A 86 -2.29 -6.15 -5.48
N LEU A 87 -2.20 -5.19 -6.37
CA LEU A 87 -3.22 -4.13 -6.46
C LEU A 87 -4.56 -4.68 -6.95
N ARG A 88 -4.56 -5.67 -7.86
CA ARG A 88 -5.82 -6.27 -8.30
C ARG A 88 -6.59 -6.91 -7.15
N SER A 89 -5.88 -7.59 -6.27
CA SER A 89 -6.49 -8.19 -5.08
C SER A 89 -7.09 -7.11 -4.18
N ALA A 90 -6.38 -6.00 -4.01
CA ALA A 90 -6.90 -4.88 -3.20
C ALA A 90 -8.15 -4.27 -3.83
N ILE A 91 -8.17 -4.14 -5.15
CA ILE A 91 -9.34 -3.63 -5.88
C ILE A 91 -10.54 -4.57 -5.69
N ASP A 92 -10.32 -5.87 -5.80
CA ASP A 92 -11.38 -6.86 -5.64
C ASP A 92 -11.95 -6.85 -4.23
N GLN A 93 -11.11 -6.61 -3.23
CA GLN A 93 -11.53 -6.55 -1.83
C GLN A 93 -12.03 -5.16 -1.42
N LYS A 94 -11.70 -4.14 -2.22
CA LYS A 94 -11.98 -2.72 -1.94
C LYS A 94 -11.32 -2.24 -0.64
N SER A 95 -10.29 -2.95 -0.20
CA SER A 95 -9.60 -2.61 1.05
C SER A 95 -8.15 -3.06 1.00
N MET A 96 -7.34 -2.43 1.84
CA MET A 96 -5.94 -2.74 2.02
C MET A 96 -5.70 -2.86 3.52
N ASN A 97 -5.50 -4.08 4.00
CA ASN A 97 -5.31 -4.34 5.42
C ASN A 97 -3.93 -4.93 5.67
N ALA A 98 -3.18 -4.31 6.56
CA ALA A 98 -1.84 -4.77 6.92
C ALA A 98 -1.66 -4.75 8.43
N HIS A 99 -1.02 -5.79 8.94
CA HIS A 99 -0.67 -5.86 10.36
C HIS A 99 0.81 -6.23 10.47
N PHE A 100 1.53 -5.47 11.29
CA PHE A 100 2.96 -5.70 11.51
C PHE A 100 3.20 -6.02 12.98
N THR A 101 3.90 -7.12 13.23
CA THR A 101 4.44 -7.40 14.56
C THR A 101 5.92 -7.03 14.51
N LEU A 102 6.26 -5.91 15.13
CA LEU A 102 7.61 -5.37 15.07
C LEU A 102 8.55 -6.11 16.02
N VAL A 103 9.80 -6.22 15.60
CA VAL A 103 10.83 -6.92 16.35
C VAL A 103 11.89 -5.90 16.74
N LYS A 104 12.30 -5.93 18.02
CA LYS A 104 13.33 -5.01 18.51
C LYS A 104 14.64 -5.22 17.76
N ASP A 105 15.27 -4.10 17.43
CA ASP A 105 16.58 -4.07 16.82
C ASP A 105 17.61 -3.99 17.98
N GLU A 106 18.09 -5.15 18.39
CA GLU A 106 19.03 -5.24 19.51
C GLU A 106 20.48 -5.33 19.06
#